data_daa609236688eb32b3a6ec9824da6918
#
_entry.id   daa609236688eb32b3a6ec9824da6918
#
_cell.length_a   1.000
_cell.length_b   1.000
_cell.length_c   1.000
_cell.angle_alpha   90.00
_cell.angle_beta   90.00
_cell.angle_gamma   90.00
#
_symmetry.space_group_name_H-M   'P 1'
#
loop_
_entity.id
_entity.type
_entity.pdbx_description
1 polymer ?
#
loop_
_entity_poly.entity_id
_entity_poly.type
_entity_poly.pdbx_seq_one_letter_code
_entity_poly.pdbx_strand_id
1 'polypeptide(L)'
;MQTYESDANIGNIKILAVDMDKTLLTDDRVLPQGLDERLDKLADAGIVFCPASGRPAPKLEEMFEGIKNRLAFCPDNGACVIYRGSYIYKSNIDVELYQQVLSRASKDPRAVPVLCCFDEFYVLARDHQYHDEISVYYNTINYVDSFEGIDFESNKISVFFPGYDAEPAFRETYSPEFSDKLYVTNAGREWIDFMNLGVDKGAGVAHLCEHLGIDIADAAAVGDTYNDIPMLERVGHSFIVDNAEEHMNAHAKWRIPSNNDGGVLTLIDAILAAR
;
A
#
# COMPACT_ATOMS: atom_id res chain seq x y z
N MET A 1 17.86 5.90 18.45
CA MET A 1 17.94 5.97 16.97
C MET A 1 18.61 7.27 16.57
N GLN A 2 19.38 7.27 15.49
CA GLN A 2 19.99 8.50 14.94
C GLN A 2 18.96 9.28 14.11
N THR A 3 19.20 10.60 13.93
CA THR A 3 18.36 11.42 13.05
C THR A 3 18.86 11.36 11.60
N TYR A 4 18.01 11.75 10.66
CA TYR A 4 18.29 11.71 9.21
C TYR A 4 19.54 12.50 8.80
N GLU A 5 19.92 13.55 9.54
CA GLU A 5 21.13 14.35 9.26
C GLU A 5 22.43 13.52 9.37
N SER A 6 22.38 12.37 10.01
CA SER A 6 23.54 11.47 10.12
C SER A 6 23.67 10.48 8.95
N ASP A 7 22.74 10.50 7.99
CA ASP A 7 22.88 9.71 6.75
C ASP A 7 23.87 10.41 5.80
N ALA A 8 25.13 9.95 5.85
CA ALA A 8 26.20 10.50 5.03
C ALA A 8 26.00 10.36 3.50
N ASN A 9 25.09 9.47 3.08
CA ASN A 9 24.85 9.16 1.67
C ASN A 9 23.44 9.59 1.22
N ILE A 10 22.74 10.43 1.97
CA ILE A 10 21.38 10.87 1.68
C ILE A 10 21.22 11.46 0.26
N GLY A 11 22.26 12.09 -0.28
CA GLY A 11 22.29 12.63 -1.66
C GLY A 11 22.31 11.56 -2.76
N ASN A 12 22.56 10.30 -2.44
CA ASN A 12 22.56 9.20 -3.41
C ASN A 12 21.14 8.64 -3.68
N ILE A 13 20.15 9.03 -2.90
CA ILE A 13 18.78 8.53 -3.02
C ILE A 13 18.21 8.87 -4.41
N LYS A 14 17.70 7.85 -5.11
CA LYS A 14 17.09 7.92 -6.44
C LYS A 14 15.60 7.58 -6.43
N ILE A 15 15.14 6.82 -5.43
CA ILE A 15 13.72 6.51 -5.20
C ILE A 15 13.41 6.86 -3.74
N LEU A 16 12.29 7.53 -3.52
CA LEU A 16 11.75 7.81 -2.19
C LEU A 16 10.36 7.19 -2.08
N ALA A 17 10.26 6.00 -1.49
CA ALA A 17 9.01 5.32 -1.18
C ALA A 17 8.47 5.81 0.18
N VAL A 18 7.20 6.20 0.23
CA VAL A 18 6.62 6.83 1.43
C VAL A 18 5.26 6.22 1.72
N ASP A 19 5.09 5.70 2.92
CA ASP A 19 3.77 5.33 3.41
C ASP A 19 2.85 6.56 3.53
N MET A 20 1.55 6.33 3.50
CA MET A 20 0.55 7.39 3.45
C MET A 20 0.03 7.77 4.83
N ASP A 21 -0.70 6.85 5.48
CA ASP A 21 -1.45 7.16 6.70
C ASP A 21 -0.51 7.29 7.91
N LYS A 22 -0.55 8.44 8.61
CA LYS A 22 0.35 8.78 9.72
C LYS A 22 1.83 8.92 9.37
N THR A 23 2.19 8.84 8.08
CA THR A 23 3.55 9.02 7.57
C THR A 23 3.63 10.26 6.67
N LEU A 24 3.04 10.24 5.46
CA LEU A 24 2.94 11.41 4.60
C LEU A 24 1.76 12.31 4.99
N LEU A 25 0.60 11.69 5.24
CA LEU A 25 -0.62 12.38 5.60
C LEU A 25 -0.57 12.87 7.04
N THR A 26 -1.11 14.07 7.27
CA THR A 26 -1.40 14.56 8.63
C THR A 26 -2.46 13.70 9.32
N ASP A 27 -2.66 13.88 10.60
CA ASP A 27 -3.73 13.19 11.36
C ASP A 27 -5.13 13.51 10.82
N ASP A 28 -5.30 14.67 10.15
CA ASP A 28 -6.52 15.04 9.43
C ASP A 28 -6.65 14.34 8.06
N ARG A 29 -5.73 13.44 7.72
CA ARG A 29 -5.66 12.68 6.45
C ARG A 29 -5.54 13.55 5.20
N VAL A 30 -4.87 14.69 5.30
CA VAL A 30 -4.59 15.58 4.18
C VAL A 30 -3.11 15.56 3.82
N LEU A 31 -2.80 15.80 2.54
CA LEU A 31 -1.43 15.98 2.09
C LEU A 31 -0.84 17.26 2.69
N PRO A 32 0.42 17.24 3.14
CA PRO A 32 1.04 18.43 3.73
C PRO A 32 1.23 19.54 2.71
N GLN A 33 1.00 20.78 3.14
CA GLN A 33 1.15 21.95 2.30
C GLN A 33 2.59 22.09 1.78
N GLY A 34 2.74 22.40 0.49
CA GLY A 34 4.05 22.55 -0.16
C GLY A 34 4.69 21.22 -0.59
N LEU A 35 3.95 20.11 -0.56
CA LEU A 35 4.41 18.84 -1.11
C LEU A 35 4.61 18.94 -2.62
N ASP A 36 3.64 19.51 -3.36
CA ASP A 36 3.68 19.60 -4.84
C ASP A 36 4.96 20.24 -5.36
N GLU A 37 5.36 21.37 -4.76
CA GLU A 37 6.60 22.07 -5.14
C GLU A 37 7.86 21.21 -4.92
N ARG A 38 7.84 20.37 -3.88
CA ARG A 38 8.94 19.46 -3.56
C ARG A 38 8.97 18.25 -4.47
N LEU A 39 7.80 17.75 -4.87
CA LEU A 39 7.70 16.67 -5.85
C LEU A 39 8.21 17.13 -7.23
N ASP A 40 7.97 18.39 -7.61
CA ASP A 40 8.55 18.99 -8.80
C ASP A 40 10.07 19.01 -8.73
N LYS A 41 10.64 19.48 -7.61
CA LYS A 41 12.10 19.52 -7.41
C LYS A 41 12.73 18.13 -7.38
N LEU A 42 12.07 17.13 -6.79
CA LEU A 42 12.54 15.74 -6.82
C LEU A 42 12.60 15.22 -8.26
N ALA A 43 11.55 15.46 -9.04
CA ALA A 43 11.49 15.04 -10.44
C ALA A 43 12.59 15.71 -11.28
N ASP A 44 12.84 17.02 -11.08
CA ASP A 44 13.90 17.77 -11.74
C ASP A 44 15.30 17.23 -11.36
N ALA A 45 15.46 16.77 -10.11
CA ALA A 45 16.67 16.10 -9.63
C ALA A 45 16.78 14.62 -10.07
N GLY A 46 15.80 14.09 -10.81
CA GLY A 46 15.77 12.71 -11.27
C GLY A 46 15.46 11.69 -10.17
N ILE A 47 14.79 12.12 -9.10
CA ILE A 47 14.37 11.25 -7.99
C ILE A 47 12.90 10.88 -8.18
N VAL A 48 12.60 9.59 -8.10
CA VAL A 48 11.24 9.06 -8.21
C VAL A 48 10.59 9.03 -6.83
N PHE A 49 9.47 9.75 -6.68
CA PHE A 49 8.63 9.65 -5.49
C PHE A 49 7.57 8.55 -5.68
N CYS A 50 7.41 7.69 -4.66
CA CYS A 50 6.54 6.53 -4.73
C CYS A 50 5.69 6.40 -3.46
N PRO A 51 4.44 6.90 -3.44
CA PRO A 51 3.48 6.54 -2.39
C PRO A 51 3.28 5.03 -2.32
N ALA A 52 3.45 4.44 -1.12
CA ALA A 52 3.32 3.02 -0.85
C ALA A 52 2.25 2.78 0.22
N SER A 53 1.13 2.15 -0.15
CA SER A 53 -0.05 2.08 0.72
C SER A 53 -0.81 0.76 0.60
N GLY A 54 -1.58 0.42 1.63
CA GLY A 54 -2.61 -0.64 1.55
C GLY A 54 -3.86 -0.24 0.75
N ARG A 55 -3.97 1.04 0.36
CA ARG A 55 -5.07 1.54 -0.46
C ARG A 55 -5.00 0.96 -1.87
N PRO A 56 -6.16 0.68 -2.53
CA PRO A 56 -6.17 0.29 -3.93
C PRO A 56 -5.69 1.43 -4.84
N ALA A 57 -5.21 1.05 -6.04
CA ALA A 57 -4.61 1.97 -6.98
C ALA A 57 -5.46 3.21 -7.28
N PRO A 58 -6.76 3.11 -7.63
CA PRO A 58 -7.58 4.28 -7.92
C PRO A 58 -7.69 5.26 -6.76
N LYS A 59 -7.81 4.76 -5.51
CA LYS A 59 -7.88 5.60 -4.30
C LYS A 59 -6.56 6.29 -4.00
N LEU A 60 -5.45 5.61 -4.27
CA LEU A 60 -4.12 6.19 -4.04
C LEU A 60 -3.79 7.26 -5.11
N GLU A 61 -4.07 6.97 -6.38
CA GLU A 61 -3.83 7.90 -7.48
C GLU A 61 -4.70 9.15 -7.41
N GLU A 62 -5.97 9.02 -6.95
CA GLU A 62 -6.90 10.16 -6.77
C GLU A 62 -6.31 11.25 -5.89
N MET A 63 -5.52 10.90 -4.87
CA MET A 63 -4.87 11.86 -3.98
C MET A 63 -3.81 12.71 -4.68
N PHE A 64 -3.30 12.26 -5.84
CA PHE A 64 -2.25 12.91 -6.63
C PHE A 64 -2.73 13.25 -8.05
N GLU A 65 -4.05 13.47 -8.25
CA GLU A 65 -4.69 13.60 -9.58
C GLU A 65 -3.93 14.54 -10.54
N GLY A 66 -3.46 15.68 -10.05
CA GLY A 66 -2.76 16.69 -10.86
C GLY A 66 -1.35 16.30 -11.34
N ILE A 67 -0.71 15.33 -10.65
CA ILE A 67 0.71 14.97 -10.85
C ILE A 67 0.96 13.47 -10.96
N LYS A 68 -0.07 12.64 -10.89
CA LYS A 68 0.06 11.17 -10.82
C LYS A 68 0.93 10.56 -11.93
N ASN A 69 0.88 11.12 -13.15
CA ASN A 69 1.70 10.66 -14.28
C ASN A 69 3.20 10.95 -14.16
N ARG A 70 3.64 11.62 -13.10
CA ARG A 70 5.05 11.92 -12.82
C ARG A 70 5.61 11.07 -11.68
N LEU A 71 4.75 10.32 -10.99
CA LEU A 71 5.05 9.54 -9.82
C LEU A 71 5.12 8.03 -10.15
N ALA A 72 5.67 7.28 -9.22
CA ALA A 72 5.38 5.86 -9.07
C ALA A 72 4.34 5.66 -7.97
N PHE A 73 3.67 4.51 -7.94
CA PHE A 73 2.77 4.11 -6.86
C PHE A 73 2.99 2.63 -6.55
N CYS A 74 2.91 2.30 -5.27
CA CYS A 74 2.95 0.94 -4.74
C CYS A 74 1.66 0.69 -3.92
N PRO A 75 0.50 0.50 -4.60
CA PRO A 75 -0.79 0.28 -3.95
C PRO A 75 -0.97 -1.16 -3.48
N ASP A 76 -2.06 -1.41 -2.75
CA ASP A 76 -2.44 -2.74 -2.23
C ASP A 76 -1.27 -3.48 -1.56
N ASN A 77 -0.49 -2.76 -0.71
CA ASN A 77 0.72 -3.27 -0.05
C ASN A 77 1.73 -3.90 -1.01
N GLY A 78 1.86 -3.39 -2.25
CA GLY A 78 2.82 -3.89 -3.23
C GLY A 78 2.29 -4.99 -4.14
N ALA A 79 0.99 -5.29 -4.12
CA ALA A 79 0.37 -6.24 -5.05
C ALA A 79 0.41 -5.76 -6.50
N CYS A 80 0.63 -4.47 -6.72
CA CYS A 80 1.00 -3.94 -8.03
C CYS A 80 1.90 -2.71 -7.87
N VAL A 81 2.56 -2.34 -8.97
CA VAL A 81 3.38 -1.13 -9.05
C VAL A 81 3.02 -0.39 -10.33
N ILE A 82 2.78 0.91 -10.19
CA ILE A 82 2.47 1.81 -11.29
C ILE A 82 3.62 2.81 -11.42
N TYR A 83 4.05 3.06 -12.64
CA TYR A 83 5.03 4.10 -12.94
C TYR A 83 4.56 4.91 -14.14
N ARG A 84 4.44 6.23 -13.95
CA ARG A 84 3.96 7.16 -14.99
C ARG A 84 2.67 6.74 -15.67
N GLY A 85 1.70 6.30 -14.86
CA GLY A 85 0.37 5.89 -15.32
C GLY A 85 0.30 4.51 -15.98
N SER A 86 1.36 3.69 -15.90
CA SER A 86 1.36 2.33 -16.45
C SER A 86 1.70 1.31 -15.37
N TYR A 87 0.97 0.20 -15.33
CA TYR A 87 1.32 -0.94 -14.49
C TYR A 87 2.62 -1.56 -14.99
N ILE A 88 3.68 -1.53 -14.18
CA ILE A 88 4.98 -2.17 -14.44
C ILE A 88 5.11 -3.52 -13.75
N TYR A 89 4.28 -3.76 -12.74
CA TYR A 89 4.18 -5.04 -12.02
C TYR A 89 2.73 -5.27 -11.59
N LYS A 90 2.27 -6.52 -11.69
CA LYS A 90 0.98 -7.01 -11.23
C LYS A 90 1.14 -8.38 -10.59
N SER A 91 0.73 -8.54 -9.35
CA SER A 91 0.68 -9.82 -8.64
C SER A 91 -0.69 -10.46 -8.83
N ASN A 92 -0.89 -11.21 -9.91
CA ASN A 92 -2.16 -11.87 -10.17
C ASN A 92 -2.30 -13.13 -9.32
N ILE A 93 -3.43 -13.24 -8.58
CA ILE A 93 -3.78 -14.44 -7.83
C ILE A 93 -4.34 -15.48 -8.83
N ASP A 94 -3.94 -16.74 -8.64
CA ASP A 94 -4.49 -17.84 -9.42
C ASP A 94 -6.03 -17.90 -9.34
N VAL A 95 -6.70 -18.08 -10.50
CA VAL A 95 -8.15 -18.04 -10.61
C VAL A 95 -8.81 -19.11 -9.72
N GLU A 96 -8.28 -20.35 -9.73
CA GLU A 96 -8.87 -21.43 -8.93
C GLU A 96 -8.74 -21.12 -7.44
N LEU A 97 -7.64 -20.47 -7.04
CA LEU A 97 -7.38 -20.12 -5.65
C LEU A 97 -8.29 -18.98 -5.18
N TYR A 98 -8.42 -17.89 -5.94
CA TYR A 98 -9.32 -16.82 -5.51
C TYR A 98 -10.80 -17.24 -5.57
N GLN A 99 -11.18 -18.12 -6.49
CA GLN A 99 -12.53 -18.70 -6.53
C GLN A 99 -12.84 -19.52 -5.27
N GLN A 100 -11.86 -20.21 -4.69
CA GLN A 100 -12.03 -20.91 -3.40
C GLN A 100 -12.34 -19.92 -2.28
N VAL A 101 -11.60 -18.80 -2.19
CA VAL A 101 -11.84 -17.74 -1.19
C VAL A 101 -13.23 -17.14 -1.37
N LEU A 102 -13.58 -16.73 -2.60
CA LEU A 102 -14.89 -16.14 -2.90
C LEU A 102 -16.04 -17.10 -2.59
N SER A 103 -15.91 -18.37 -2.96
CA SER A 103 -16.91 -19.42 -2.64
C SER A 103 -17.07 -19.62 -1.15
N ARG A 104 -15.95 -19.62 -0.40
CA ARG A 104 -15.97 -19.73 1.06
C ARG A 104 -16.66 -18.54 1.71
N ALA A 105 -16.26 -17.30 1.30
CA ALA A 105 -16.83 -16.08 1.85
C ALA A 105 -18.31 -15.90 1.49
N SER A 106 -18.71 -16.27 0.26
CA SER A 106 -20.11 -16.18 -0.18
C SER A 106 -21.07 -17.08 0.61
N LYS A 107 -20.56 -18.09 1.32
CA LYS A 107 -21.31 -19.02 2.19
C LYS A 107 -21.33 -18.58 3.66
N ASP A 108 -20.49 -17.63 4.06
CA ASP A 108 -20.50 -17.08 5.40
C ASP A 108 -21.55 -15.93 5.47
N PRO A 109 -22.64 -16.09 6.26
CA PRO A 109 -23.72 -15.08 6.28
C PRO A 109 -23.29 -13.74 6.90
N ARG A 110 -22.11 -13.67 7.51
CA ARG A 110 -21.55 -12.44 8.10
C ARG A 110 -20.69 -11.66 7.10
N ALA A 111 -20.30 -12.30 6.00
CA ALA A 111 -19.23 -11.84 5.12
C ALA A 111 -19.78 -11.30 3.78
N VAL A 112 -19.18 -10.24 3.31
CA VAL A 112 -19.40 -9.65 1.99
C VAL A 112 -18.09 -9.72 1.21
N PRO A 113 -17.95 -10.67 0.26
CA PRO A 113 -16.74 -10.79 -0.54
C PRO A 113 -16.64 -9.69 -1.60
N VAL A 114 -15.44 -9.15 -1.77
CA VAL A 114 -15.09 -8.17 -2.80
C VAL A 114 -13.92 -8.74 -3.61
N LEU A 115 -14.13 -8.96 -4.91
CA LEU A 115 -13.07 -9.32 -5.85
C LEU A 115 -12.43 -8.03 -6.36
N CYS A 116 -11.14 -7.83 -6.09
CA CYS A 116 -10.39 -6.65 -6.48
C CYS A 116 -9.59 -6.94 -7.77
N CYS A 117 -9.89 -6.23 -8.84
CA CYS A 117 -9.29 -6.38 -10.17
C CYS A 117 -8.51 -5.11 -10.54
N PHE A 118 -7.59 -4.69 -9.67
CA PHE A 118 -6.77 -3.46 -9.80
C PHE A 118 -7.61 -2.18 -9.79
N ASP A 119 -8.26 -1.85 -10.91
CA ASP A 119 -9.03 -0.61 -11.08
C ASP A 119 -10.54 -0.80 -10.90
N GLU A 120 -11.01 -2.05 -10.89
CA GLU A 120 -12.42 -2.41 -10.78
C GLU A 120 -12.63 -3.38 -9.61
N PHE A 121 -13.80 -3.25 -8.99
CA PHE A 121 -14.16 -4.05 -7.82
C PHE A 121 -15.51 -4.70 -8.07
N TYR A 122 -15.65 -5.98 -7.70
CA TYR A 122 -16.85 -6.76 -7.94
C TYR A 122 -17.43 -7.27 -6.63
N VAL A 123 -18.73 -7.04 -6.43
CA VAL A 123 -19.50 -7.42 -5.24
C VAL A 123 -20.76 -8.14 -5.68
N LEU A 124 -21.27 -9.07 -4.86
CA LEU A 124 -22.54 -9.74 -5.17
C LEU A 124 -23.71 -8.74 -5.11
N ALA A 125 -24.64 -8.81 -6.08
CA ALA A 125 -25.80 -7.92 -6.14
C ALA A 125 -26.68 -7.99 -4.89
N ARG A 126 -26.75 -9.14 -4.21
CA ARG A 126 -27.45 -9.31 -2.92
C ARG A 126 -26.88 -8.46 -1.80
N ASP A 127 -25.61 -8.05 -1.90
CA ASP A 127 -24.87 -7.30 -0.88
C ASP A 127 -24.86 -5.79 -1.16
N HIS A 128 -25.65 -5.31 -2.14
CA HIS A 128 -25.76 -3.89 -2.53
C HIS A 128 -26.12 -2.96 -1.35
N GLN A 129 -26.78 -3.47 -0.33
CA GLN A 129 -27.12 -2.71 0.87
C GLN A 129 -25.90 -2.15 1.62
N TYR A 130 -24.70 -2.70 1.39
CA TYR A 130 -23.41 -2.26 1.99
C TYR A 130 -22.61 -1.36 1.05
N HIS A 131 -23.25 -0.81 0.01
CA HIS A 131 -22.57 0.04 -0.98
C HIS A 131 -21.84 1.22 -0.33
N ASP A 132 -22.48 1.92 0.57
CA ASP A 132 -21.94 3.15 1.18
C ASP A 132 -20.68 2.84 2.00
N GLU A 133 -20.68 1.75 2.77
CA GLU A 133 -19.51 1.32 3.56
C GLU A 133 -18.36 0.86 2.68
N ILE A 134 -18.64 0.10 1.63
CA ILE A 134 -17.63 -0.43 0.71
C ILE A 134 -17.06 0.69 -0.16
N SER A 135 -17.87 1.66 -0.61
CA SER A 135 -17.44 2.77 -1.47
C SER A 135 -16.46 3.74 -0.81
N VAL A 136 -16.36 3.73 0.52
CA VAL A 136 -15.30 4.45 1.24
C VAL A 136 -13.91 3.99 0.77
N TYR A 137 -13.76 2.69 0.47
CA TYR A 137 -12.49 2.06 0.12
C TYR A 137 -12.32 1.84 -1.39
N TYR A 138 -13.42 1.70 -2.15
CA TYR A 138 -13.41 1.30 -3.56
C TYR A 138 -14.23 2.25 -4.42
N ASN A 139 -13.65 2.77 -5.51
CA ASN A 139 -14.29 3.80 -6.36
C ASN A 139 -15.31 3.21 -7.33
N THR A 140 -14.92 2.17 -8.07
CA THR A 140 -15.73 1.58 -9.15
C THR A 140 -16.21 0.20 -8.73
N ILE A 141 -17.42 0.13 -8.16
CA ILE A 141 -18.03 -1.12 -7.70
C ILE A 141 -19.00 -1.64 -8.77
N ASN A 142 -18.71 -2.83 -9.28
CA ASN A 142 -19.57 -3.57 -10.18
C ASN A 142 -20.35 -4.65 -9.41
N TYR A 143 -21.63 -4.81 -9.71
CA TYR A 143 -22.47 -5.81 -9.06
C TYR A 143 -22.70 -7.01 -9.97
N VAL A 144 -22.45 -8.21 -9.45
CA VAL A 144 -22.63 -9.49 -10.16
C VAL A 144 -23.58 -10.40 -9.39
N ASP A 145 -24.31 -11.25 -10.10
CA ASP A 145 -25.22 -12.21 -9.47
C ASP A 145 -24.45 -13.38 -8.82
N SER A 146 -23.29 -13.72 -9.39
CA SER A 146 -22.42 -14.80 -8.92
C SER A 146 -20.97 -14.50 -9.31
N PHE A 147 -20.01 -14.99 -8.50
CA PHE A 147 -18.60 -15.04 -8.87
C PHE A 147 -18.24 -16.28 -9.69
N GLU A 148 -19.15 -17.25 -9.82
CA GLU A 148 -18.90 -18.49 -10.56
C GLU A 148 -18.59 -18.21 -12.03
N GLY A 149 -17.46 -18.70 -12.51
CA GLY A 149 -17.02 -18.53 -13.90
C GLY A 149 -16.33 -17.18 -14.20
N ILE A 150 -16.16 -16.31 -13.20
CA ILE A 150 -15.33 -15.10 -13.36
C ILE A 150 -13.86 -15.52 -13.35
N ASP A 151 -13.08 -15.06 -14.34
CA ASP A 151 -11.66 -15.35 -14.53
C ASP A 151 -10.81 -14.08 -14.71
N PHE A 152 -11.24 -12.97 -14.13
CA PHE A 152 -10.54 -11.70 -14.23
C PHE A 152 -9.18 -11.72 -13.55
N GLU A 153 -8.22 -10.91 -14.05
CA GLU A 153 -6.99 -10.63 -13.32
C GLU A 153 -7.30 -9.98 -11.97
N SER A 154 -6.87 -10.58 -10.89
CA SER A 154 -7.13 -10.11 -9.54
C SER A 154 -5.84 -10.07 -8.71
N ASN A 155 -5.62 -8.95 -8.03
CA ASN A 155 -4.49 -8.77 -7.12
C ASN A 155 -4.84 -9.03 -5.66
N LYS A 156 -6.13 -8.96 -5.32
CA LYS A 156 -6.59 -9.07 -3.93
C LYS A 156 -8.04 -9.54 -3.87
N ILE A 157 -8.36 -10.34 -2.88
CA ILE A 157 -9.73 -10.51 -2.41
C ILE A 157 -9.84 -9.82 -1.06
N SER A 158 -10.87 -9.00 -0.87
CA SER A 158 -11.23 -8.45 0.42
C SER A 158 -12.55 -9.03 0.90
N VAL A 159 -12.64 -9.34 2.17
CA VAL A 159 -13.89 -9.81 2.79
C VAL A 159 -14.31 -8.83 3.87
N PHE A 160 -15.45 -8.18 3.63
CA PHE A 160 -16.03 -7.20 4.54
C PHE A 160 -16.97 -7.88 5.54
N PHE A 161 -16.89 -7.47 6.80
CA PHE A 161 -17.70 -7.94 7.92
C PHE A 161 -18.47 -6.76 8.54
N PRO A 162 -19.71 -6.50 8.11
CA PRO A 162 -20.51 -5.39 8.64
C PRO A 162 -20.76 -5.45 10.15
N GLY A 163 -20.70 -6.66 10.72
CA GLY A 163 -20.86 -6.92 12.15
C GLY A 163 -19.59 -6.72 12.99
N TYR A 164 -18.48 -6.25 12.41
CA TYR A 164 -17.17 -6.12 13.08
C TYR A 164 -16.57 -7.45 13.56
N ASP A 165 -16.87 -8.54 12.85
CA ASP A 165 -16.46 -9.91 13.17
C ASP A 165 -15.20 -10.38 12.41
N ALA A 166 -14.44 -9.47 11.79
CA ALA A 166 -13.29 -9.83 10.97
C ALA A 166 -12.20 -10.57 11.78
N GLU A 167 -11.87 -10.11 12.98
CA GLU A 167 -10.81 -10.75 13.79
C GLU A 167 -11.13 -12.20 14.17
N PRO A 168 -12.30 -12.55 14.76
CA PRO A 168 -12.63 -13.94 15.03
C PRO A 168 -12.74 -14.77 13.75
N ALA A 169 -13.31 -14.23 12.66
CA ALA A 169 -13.39 -14.93 11.39
C ALA A 169 -12.00 -15.22 10.80
N PHE A 170 -11.08 -14.23 10.85
CA PHE A 170 -9.69 -14.40 10.45
C PHE A 170 -9.03 -15.54 11.20
N ARG A 171 -9.09 -15.52 12.54
CA ARG A 171 -8.38 -16.47 13.40
C ARG A 171 -8.92 -17.89 13.32
N GLU A 172 -10.25 -18.02 13.25
CA GLU A 172 -10.93 -19.30 13.37
C GLU A 172 -11.21 -19.99 12.03
N THR A 173 -11.25 -19.21 10.94
CA THR A 173 -11.72 -19.72 9.65
C THR A 173 -10.72 -19.44 8.53
N TYR A 174 -10.49 -18.16 8.20
CA TYR A 174 -9.83 -17.81 6.94
C TYR A 174 -8.32 -18.00 6.98
N SER A 175 -7.66 -17.63 8.07
CA SER A 175 -6.21 -17.83 8.20
C SER A 175 -5.85 -19.33 8.25
N PRO A 176 -6.50 -20.19 9.05
CA PRO A 176 -6.24 -21.64 9.03
C PRO A 176 -6.47 -22.32 7.68
N GLU A 177 -7.43 -21.81 6.87
CA GLU A 177 -7.80 -22.42 5.60
C GLU A 177 -6.91 -21.99 4.43
N PHE A 178 -6.36 -20.75 4.45
CA PHE A 178 -5.73 -20.16 3.27
C PHE A 178 -4.30 -19.68 3.49
N SER A 179 -3.77 -19.54 4.71
CA SER A 179 -2.46 -18.93 4.94
C SER A 179 -1.27 -19.78 4.48
N ASP A 180 -1.48 -21.02 4.09
CA ASP A 180 -0.47 -21.86 3.44
C ASP A 180 -0.28 -21.54 1.94
N LYS A 181 -1.24 -20.81 1.33
CA LYS A 181 -1.30 -20.51 -0.10
C LYS A 181 -1.33 -19.02 -0.41
N LEU A 182 -1.89 -18.22 0.50
CA LEU A 182 -2.06 -16.78 0.36
C LEU A 182 -1.55 -16.06 1.59
N TYR A 183 -1.12 -14.83 1.41
CA TYR A 183 -0.94 -13.90 2.52
C TYR A 183 -2.32 -13.41 2.96
N VAL A 184 -2.77 -13.92 4.11
CA VAL A 184 -4.06 -13.58 4.71
C VAL A 184 -3.80 -12.62 5.86
N THR A 185 -4.41 -11.44 5.83
CA THR A 185 -4.22 -10.42 6.87
C THR A 185 -5.55 -9.86 7.36
N ASN A 186 -5.60 -9.60 8.67
CA ASN A 186 -6.69 -8.83 9.26
C ASN A 186 -6.39 -7.34 9.09
N ALA A 187 -7.21 -6.66 8.29
CA ALA A 187 -7.13 -5.23 8.02
C ALA A 187 -8.10 -4.43 8.90
N GLY A 188 -8.10 -4.70 10.19
CA GLY A 188 -8.93 -4.04 11.18
C GLY A 188 -10.14 -4.86 11.63
N ARG A 189 -11.20 -4.18 12.12
CA ARG A 189 -12.36 -4.86 12.71
C ARG A 189 -13.34 -5.40 11.66
N GLU A 190 -13.24 -4.90 10.44
CA GLU A 190 -14.25 -5.09 9.39
C GLU A 190 -13.71 -5.85 8.17
N TRP A 191 -12.39 -6.00 8.01
CA TRP A 191 -11.81 -6.49 6.77
C TRP A 191 -10.80 -7.61 6.97
N ILE A 192 -10.84 -8.59 6.06
CA ILE A 192 -9.78 -9.57 5.85
C ILE A 192 -9.35 -9.49 4.40
N ASP A 193 -8.04 -9.32 4.15
CA ASP A 193 -7.47 -9.27 2.83
C ASP A 193 -6.65 -10.53 2.52
N PHE A 194 -6.72 -10.96 1.26
CA PHE A 194 -6.01 -12.11 0.71
C PHE A 194 -5.22 -11.65 -0.52
N MET A 195 -3.92 -11.88 -0.49
CA MET A 195 -2.98 -11.54 -1.55
C MET A 195 -2.04 -12.72 -1.80
N ASN A 196 -1.26 -12.71 -2.87
CA ASN A 196 -0.23 -13.72 -3.07
C ASN A 196 0.81 -13.69 -1.94
N LEU A 197 1.38 -14.84 -1.64
CA LEU A 197 2.53 -14.93 -0.74
C LEU A 197 3.70 -14.09 -1.27
N GLY A 198 4.38 -13.38 -0.38
CA GLY A 198 5.50 -12.50 -0.73
C GLY A 198 5.10 -11.12 -1.25
N VAL A 199 3.81 -10.81 -1.31
CA VAL A 199 3.34 -9.44 -1.56
C VAL A 199 3.53 -8.63 -0.28
N ASP A 200 4.38 -7.61 -0.37
CA ASP A 200 4.61 -6.60 0.65
C ASP A 200 5.12 -5.30 0.02
N LYS A 201 5.09 -4.18 0.75
CA LYS A 201 5.56 -2.88 0.24
C LYS A 201 7.03 -2.92 -0.21
N GLY A 202 7.86 -3.73 0.46
CA GLY A 202 9.27 -3.88 0.11
C GLY A 202 9.48 -4.61 -1.22
N ALA A 203 8.65 -5.63 -1.51
CA ALA A 203 8.64 -6.30 -2.81
C ALA A 203 8.20 -5.32 -3.91
N GLY A 204 7.16 -4.51 -3.66
CA GLY A 204 6.73 -3.46 -4.59
C GLY A 204 7.84 -2.46 -4.90
N VAL A 205 8.54 -1.95 -3.89
CA VAL A 205 9.68 -1.04 -4.07
C VAL A 205 10.82 -1.72 -4.85
N ALA A 206 11.09 -3.00 -4.59
CA ALA A 206 12.11 -3.75 -5.32
C ALA A 206 11.75 -3.90 -6.82
N HIS A 207 10.49 -4.17 -7.16
CA HIS A 207 10.03 -4.20 -8.56
C HIS A 207 10.18 -2.83 -9.25
N LEU A 208 9.93 -1.72 -8.53
CA LEU A 208 10.19 -0.39 -9.07
C LEU A 208 11.69 -0.17 -9.33
N CYS A 209 12.55 -0.55 -8.39
CA CYS A 209 14.01 -0.46 -8.54
C CYS A 209 14.49 -1.28 -9.74
N GLU A 210 14.04 -2.51 -9.88
CA GLU A 210 14.37 -3.40 -11.00
C GLU A 210 13.95 -2.79 -12.35
N HIS A 211 12.70 -2.31 -12.44
CA HIS A 211 12.20 -1.67 -13.66
C HIS A 211 13.02 -0.46 -14.09
N LEU A 212 13.49 0.35 -13.12
CA LEU A 212 14.26 1.56 -13.39
C LEU A 212 15.78 1.33 -13.50
N GLY A 213 16.26 0.11 -13.23
CA GLY A 213 17.69 -0.21 -13.17
C GLY A 213 18.42 0.53 -12.04
N ILE A 214 17.73 0.80 -10.92
CA ILE A 214 18.25 1.47 -9.74
C ILE A 214 18.60 0.42 -8.69
N ASP A 215 19.80 0.52 -8.07
CA ASP A 215 20.15 -0.34 -6.95
C ASP A 215 19.22 -0.03 -5.76
N ILE A 216 18.70 -1.07 -5.11
CA ILE A 216 17.86 -0.94 -3.91
C ILE A 216 18.61 -0.21 -2.77
N ALA A 217 19.93 -0.23 -2.80
CA ALA A 217 20.78 0.53 -1.87
C ALA A 217 20.66 2.05 -2.06
N ASP A 218 20.26 2.52 -3.25
CA ASP A 218 19.99 3.93 -3.57
C ASP A 218 18.49 4.29 -3.42
N ALA A 219 17.67 3.36 -2.92
CA ALA A 219 16.28 3.63 -2.57
C ALA A 219 16.14 4.02 -1.10
N ALA A 220 15.17 4.91 -0.85
CA ALA A 220 14.74 5.29 0.49
C ALA A 220 13.31 4.84 0.76
N ALA A 221 13.00 4.53 2.01
CA ALA A 221 11.65 4.26 2.49
C ALA A 221 11.35 5.02 3.77
N VAL A 222 10.11 5.49 3.90
CA VAL A 222 9.57 6.14 5.11
C VAL A 222 8.29 5.43 5.54
N GLY A 223 8.16 5.08 6.81
CA GLY A 223 6.97 4.42 7.35
C GLY A 223 6.79 4.63 8.84
N ASP A 224 5.70 4.07 9.40
CA ASP A 224 5.35 4.20 10.81
C ASP A 224 4.87 2.90 11.46
N THR A 225 4.46 1.89 10.69
CA THR A 225 3.77 0.71 11.23
C THR A 225 4.19 -0.61 10.57
N TYR A 226 3.60 -1.72 11.00
CA TYR A 226 4.01 -3.09 10.67
C TYR A 226 4.10 -3.41 9.17
N ASN A 227 3.18 -2.91 8.33
CA ASN A 227 3.22 -3.19 6.89
C ASN A 227 4.35 -2.45 6.16
N ASP A 228 5.06 -1.53 6.84
CA ASP A 228 6.22 -0.81 6.32
C ASP A 228 7.53 -1.55 6.57
N ILE A 229 7.56 -2.44 7.55
CA ILE A 229 8.78 -3.18 7.93
C ILE A 229 9.47 -3.78 6.71
N PRO A 230 8.78 -4.49 5.80
CA PRO A 230 9.43 -5.08 4.63
C PRO A 230 10.13 -4.07 3.72
N MET A 231 9.59 -2.85 3.53
CA MET A 231 10.27 -1.84 2.73
C MET A 231 11.41 -1.17 3.47
N LEU A 232 11.25 -0.90 4.78
CA LEU A 232 12.29 -0.30 5.62
C LEU A 232 13.54 -1.19 5.74
N GLU A 233 13.37 -2.51 5.87
CA GLU A 233 14.48 -3.46 5.98
C GLU A 233 15.19 -3.72 4.65
N ARG A 234 14.52 -3.51 3.51
CA ARG A 234 15.02 -3.84 2.19
C ARG A 234 15.85 -2.73 1.54
N VAL A 235 15.54 -1.47 1.83
CA VAL A 235 16.19 -0.31 1.18
C VAL A 235 17.49 0.11 1.84
N GLY A 236 18.32 0.85 1.09
CA GLY A 236 19.56 1.42 1.62
C GLY A 236 19.34 2.53 2.65
N HIS A 237 18.27 3.32 2.51
CA HIS A 237 17.97 4.50 3.32
C HIS A 237 16.58 4.35 3.96
N SER A 238 16.51 3.86 5.23
CA SER A 238 15.23 3.63 5.90
C SER A 238 15.00 4.62 7.04
N PHE A 239 13.83 5.26 7.00
CA PHE A 239 13.41 6.29 7.94
C PHE A 239 12.06 5.95 8.58
N ILE A 240 11.90 6.28 9.85
CA ILE A 240 10.58 6.31 10.50
C ILE A 240 10.26 7.72 10.95
N VAL A 241 8.96 8.06 10.94
CA VAL A 241 8.47 9.30 11.52
C VAL A 241 8.51 9.27 13.03
N ASP A 242 8.59 10.42 13.69
CA ASP A 242 8.72 10.50 15.15
C ASP A 242 7.47 9.99 15.90
N ASN A 243 6.31 10.00 15.25
CA ASN A 243 5.07 9.43 15.77
C ASN A 243 4.94 7.90 15.55
N ALA A 244 5.91 7.24 14.91
CA ALA A 244 5.90 5.79 14.76
C ALA A 244 5.97 5.08 16.11
N GLU A 245 5.36 3.89 16.20
CA GLU A 245 5.38 3.07 17.41
C GLU A 245 6.82 2.65 17.79
N GLU A 246 7.09 2.49 19.09
CA GLU A 246 8.44 2.25 19.63
C GLU A 246 9.13 1.03 18.99
N HIS A 247 8.39 -0.04 18.70
CA HIS A 247 8.93 -1.25 18.08
C HIS A 247 9.54 -1.01 16.71
N MET A 248 9.06 0.02 15.96
CA MET A 248 9.58 0.37 14.65
C MET A 248 11.04 0.83 14.65
N ASN A 249 11.57 1.25 15.84
CA ASN A 249 12.98 1.62 16.00
C ASN A 249 13.97 0.52 15.61
N ALA A 250 13.55 -0.75 15.64
CA ALA A 250 14.40 -1.88 15.27
C ALA A 250 14.52 -2.09 13.75
N HIS A 251 13.62 -1.48 12.95
CA HIS A 251 13.44 -1.76 11.54
C HIS A 251 13.90 -0.64 10.60
N ALA A 252 14.31 0.52 11.15
CA ALA A 252 14.82 1.63 10.36
C ALA A 252 16.17 2.14 10.93
N LYS A 253 16.93 2.80 10.05
CA LYS A 253 18.24 3.34 10.41
C LYS A 253 18.13 4.72 11.05
N TRP A 254 17.20 5.54 10.57
CA TRP A 254 17.07 6.95 10.95
C TRP A 254 15.63 7.35 11.27
N ARG A 255 15.52 8.48 11.96
CA ARG A 255 14.24 9.10 12.32
C ARG A 255 14.13 10.50 11.72
N ILE A 256 12.93 10.84 11.26
CA ILE A 256 12.53 12.17 10.79
C ILE A 256 11.47 12.76 11.73
N PRO A 257 11.17 14.06 11.66
CA PRO A 257 10.06 14.65 12.41
C PRO A 257 8.74 13.94 12.17
N SER A 258 7.74 14.20 13.03
CA SER A 258 6.43 13.58 12.91
C SER A 258 5.71 13.95 11.59
N ASN A 259 4.67 13.18 11.24
CA ASN A 259 3.82 13.48 10.09
C ASN A 259 3.20 14.89 10.20
N ASN A 260 2.73 15.28 11.38
CA ASN A 260 2.13 16.60 11.62
C ASN A 260 3.16 17.75 11.59
N ASP A 261 4.44 17.45 11.83
CA ASP A 261 5.54 18.41 11.76
C ASP A 261 6.23 18.43 10.37
N GLY A 262 5.63 17.79 9.37
CA GLY A 262 6.13 17.75 8.01
C GLY A 262 7.42 16.96 7.83
N GLY A 263 7.56 15.82 8.55
CA GLY A 263 8.77 15.00 8.54
C GLY A 263 9.23 14.58 7.15
N VAL A 264 8.30 14.15 6.29
CA VAL A 264 8.62 13.78 4.90
C VAL A 264 9.09 14.99 4.10
N LEU A 265 8.48 16.17 4.29
CA LEU A 265 8.92 17.40 3.61
C LEU A 265 10.34 17.78 4.02
N THR A 266 10.65 17.67 5.32
CA THR A 266 11.99 17.91 5.88
C THR A 266 13.01 16.94 5.27
N LEU A 267 12.67 15.66 5.13
CA LEU A 267 13.53 14.67 4.48
C LEU A 267 13.78 15.02 3.00
N ILE A 268 12.72 15.40 2.26
CA ILE A 268 12.86 15.80 0.85
C ILE A 268 13.82 17.00 0.73
N ASP A 269 13.66 18.02 1.58
CA ASP A 269 14.54 19.19 1.57
C ASP A 269 16.01 18.82 1.86
N ALA A 270 16.25 17.89 2.79
CA ALA A 270 17.59 17.39 3.09
C ALA A 270 18.20 16.59 1.92
N ILE A 271 17.44 15.74 1.25
CA ILE A 271 17.89 15.00 0.06
C ILE A 271 18.28 15.97 -1.04
N LEU A 272 17.46 16.99 -1.33
CA LEU A 272 17.72 17.98 -2.35
C LEU A 272 18.93 18.87 -2.02
N ALA A 273 19.13 19.21 -0.75
CA ALA A 273 20.28 20.03 -0.31
C ALA A 273 21.63 19.29 -0.37
N ALA A 274 21.62 17.96 -0.36
CA ALA A 274 22.82 17.12 -0.39
C ALA A 274 23.28 16.77 -1.84
N ARG A 275 22.58 17.28 -2.84
CA ARG A 275 22.91 17.13 -4.27
C ARG A 275 23.57 18.39 -4.82
#